data_fc23456d5ee71edfe9738a2d8685a8c0
#
_entry.id   fc23456d5ee71edfe9738a2d8685a8c0
#
_cell.length_a   1.000
_cell.length_b   1.000
_cell.length_c   1.000
_cell.angle_alpha   90.00
_cell.angle_beta   90.00
_cell.angle_gamma   90.00
#
_symmetry.space_group_name_H-M   'P 1'
#
loop_
_entity.id
_entity.type
_entity.pdbx_description
1 polymer ?
#
loop_
_entity_poly.entity_id
_entity_poly.type
_entity_poly.pdbx_seq_one_letter_code
_entity_poly.pdbx_strand_id
1 'polypeptide(L)'
;MKRKRHTPEQIVRKLREGDRMLNEGTELTEVLRHLEVSESSWNRWRAQYGGMKADEAKRLKELERENARLKKIVVEKTLEIDMLKELAEGNF
;
A
#
# COMPACT_ATOMS: atom_id res chain seq x y z
N MET A 1 -1.13 -18.08 -14.85
CA MET A 1 -0.23 -18.11 -13.68
C MET A 1 -0.75 -17.16 -12.62
N LYS A 2 -0.95 -17.65 -11.41
CA LYS A 2 -1.39 -16.79 -10.32
C LYS A 2 -0.21 -15.92 -9.86
N ARG A 3 -0.43 -14.61 -9.84
CA ARG A 3 0.55 -13.69 -9.24
C ARG A 3 0.57 -13.90 -7.73
N LYS A 4 1.75 -14.06 -7.17
CA LYS A 4 1.91 -14.10 -5.73
C LYS A 4 1.60 -12.72 -5.18
N ARG A 5 0.69 -12.65 -4.23
CA ARG A 5 0.43 -11.41 -3.50
C ARG A 5 1.33 -11.35 -2.28
N HIS A 6 1.89 -10.19 -2.06
CA HIS A 6 2.78 -9.96 -0.93
C HIS A 6 2.16 -8.94 0.02
N THR A 7 2.25 -9.21 1.32
CA THR A 7 1.88 -8.22 2.33
C THR A 7 2.95 -7.12 2.36
N PRO A 8 2.59 -5.91 2.84
CA PRO A 8 3.60 -4.85 3.00
C PRO A 8 4.81 -5.28 3.81
N GLU A 9 4.61 -6.08 4.85
CA GLU A 9 5.70 -6.61 5.67
C GLU A 9 6.63 -7.52 4.87
N GLN A 10 6.05 -8.39 4.05
CA GLN A 10 6.82 -9.27 3.17
C GLN A 10 7.62 -8.47 2.15
N ILE A 11 7.02 -7.42 1.59
CA ILE A 11 7.69 -6.55 0.63
C ILE A 11 8.90 -5.88 1.27
N VAL A 12 8.75 -5.32 2.46
CA VAL A 12 9.85 -4.66 3.18
C VAL A 12 10.97 -5.65 3.49
N ARG A 13 10.62 -6.88 3.92
CA ARG A 13 11.61 -7.92 4.20
C ARG A 13 12.38 -8.30 2.93
N LYS A 14 11.68 -8.45 1.81
CA LYS A 14 12.33 -8.76 0.53
C LYS A 14 13.23 -7.62 0.07
N LEU A 15 12.82 -6.37 0.23
CA LEU A 15 13.65 -5.21 -0.09
C LEU A 15 14.93 -5.19 0.75
N ARG A 16 14.83 -5.49 2.02
CA ARG A 16 16.00 -5.54 2.91
C ARG A 16 16.95 -6.67 2.53
N GLU A 17 16.39 -7.84 2.25
CA GLU A 17 17.20 -8.97 1.80
C GLU A 17 17.90 -8.66 0.48
N GLY A 18 17.18 -8.06 -0.46
CA GLY A 18 17.77 -7.65 -1.72
C GLY A 18 18.89 -6.61 -1.55
N ASP A 19 18.65 -5.61 -0.69
CA ASP A 19 19.67 -4.60 -0.41
C ASP A 19 20.92 -5.21 0.24
N ARG A 20 20.74 -6.17 1.13
CA ARG A 20 21.86 -6.91 1.75
C ARG A 20 22.68 -7.61 0.68
N MET A 21 22.01 -8.32 -0.24
CA MET A 21 22.68 -9.02 -1.33
C MET A 21 23.42 -8.07 -2.26
N LEU A 22 22.81 -6.94 -2.61
CA LEU A 22 23.45 -5.92 -3.45
C LEU A 22 24.68 -5.34 -2.77
N ASN A 23 24.61 -5.11 -1.47
CA ASN A 23 25.76 -4.61 -0.69
C ASN A 23 26.90 -5.61 -0.63
N GLU A 24 26.60 -6.90 -0.75
CA GLU A 24 27.61 -7.97 -0.79
C GLU A 24 28.22 -8.15 -2.19
N GLY A 25 27.74 -7.39 -3.17
CA GLY A 25 28.24 -7.43 -4.55
C GLY A 25 27.46 -8.34 -5.48
N THR A 26 26.30 -8.87 -5.04
CA THR A 26 25.45 -9.69 -5.89
C THR A 26 24.80 -8.82 -6.97
N GLU A 27 24.75 -9.30 -8.20
CA GLU A 27 24.11 -8.58 -9.29
C GLU A 27 22.59 -8.54 -9.12
N LEU A 28 21.96 -7.48 -9.59
CA LEU A 28 20.52 -7.28 -9.47
C LEU A 28 19.72 -8.45 -10.05
N THR A 29 20.12 -8.99 -11.19
CA THR A 29 19.43 -10.14 -11.80
C THR A 29 19.40 -11.34 -10.88
N GLU A 30 20.49 -11.61 -10.18
CA GLU A 30 20.56 -12.71 -9.21
C GLU A 30 19.70 -12.43 -7.97
N VAL A 31 19.69 -11.18 -7.52
CA VAL A 31 18.85 -10.75 -6.40
C VAL A 31 17.37 -10.97 -6.74
N LEU A 32 16.94 -10.54 -7.91
CA LEU A 32 15.55 -10.70 -8.35
C LEU A 32 15.16 -12.16 -8.47
N ARG A 33 16.06 -12.99 -8.97
CA ARG A 33 15.82 -14.44 -9.06
C ARG A 33 15.67 -15.06 -7.67
N HIS A 34 16.55 -14.69 -6.75
CA HIS A 34 16.51 -15.19 -5.37
C HIS A 34 15.20 -14.77 -4.67
N LEU A 35 14.76 -13.54 -4.87
CA LEU A 35 13.54 -13.02 -4.25
C LEU A 35 12.27 -13.42 -5.01
N GLU A 36 12.41 -14.00 -6.19
CA GLU A 36 11.29 -14.38 -7.06
C GLU A 36 10.40 -13.19 -7.43
N VAL A 37 11.01 -12.07 -7.77
CA VAL A 37 10.29 -10.85 -8.16
C VAL A 37 10.80 -10.34 -9.50
N SER A 38 9.91 -9.66 -10.24
CA SER A 38 10.28 -8.98 -11.47
C SER A 38 10.98 -7.65 -11.15
N GLU A 39 11.75 -7.14 -12.11
CA GLU A 39 12.39 -5.85 -11.95
C GLU A 39 11.38 -4.73 -11.77
N SER A 40 10.25 -4.78 -12.49
CA SER A 40 9.19 -3.78 -12.34
C SER A 40 8.56 -3.80 -10.95
N SER A 41 8.33 -4.99 -10.38
CA SER A 41 7.84 -5.13 -9.01
C SER A 41 8.86 -4.59 -8.01
N TRP A 42 10.12 -4.92 -8.20
CA TRP A 42 11.21 -4.44 -7.35
C TRP A 42 11.25 -2.91 -7.32
N ASN A 43 11.23 -2.27 -8.49
CA ASN A 43 11.26 -0.81 -8.60
C ASN A 43 10.02 -0.17 -7.97
N ARG A 44 8.85 -0.74 -8.20
CA ARG A 44 7.61 -0.26 -7.60
C ARG A 44 7.64 -0.36 -6.07
N TRP A 45 8.10 -1.49 -5.55
CA TRP A 45 8.20 -1.71 -4.10
C TRP A 45 9.19 -0.75 -3.47
N ARG A 46 10.33 -0.52 -4.12
CA ARG A 46 11.33 0.40 -3.63
C ARG A 46 10.79 1.83 -3.57
N ALA A 47 9.99 2.23 -4.55
CA ALA A 47 9.36 3.55 -4.56
C ALA A 47 8.33 3.71 -3.44
N GLN A 48 7.55 2.64 -3.16
CA GLN A 48 6.50 2.68 -2.14
C GLN A 48 7.00 2.47 -0.72
N TYR A 49 7.95 1.56 -0.53
CA TYR A 49 8.35 1.08 0.80
C TYR A 49 9.85 1.20 1.08
N GLY A 50 10.60 1.81 0.18
CA GLY A 50 12.05 1.96 0.39
C GLY A 50 12.36 2.70 1.69
N GLY A 51 13.21 2.11 2.52
CA GLY A 51 13.59 2.68 3.81
C GLY A 51 12.63 2.40 4.96
N MET A 52 11.48 1.79 4.70
CA MET A 52 10.54 1.46 5.77
C MET A 52 10.91 0.17 6.49
N LYS A 53 10.53 0.09 7.76
CA LYS A 53 10.54 -1.15 8.52
C LYS A 53 9.23 -1.89 8.25
N ALA A 54 9.22 -3.21 8.47
CA ALA A 54 8.03 -4.04 8.19
C ALA A 54 6.79 -3.59 8.97
N ASP A 55 6.96 -3.22 10.23
CA ASP A 55 5.86 -2.71 11.05
C ASP A 55 5.35 -1.35 10.58
N GLU A 56 6.24 -0.49 10.09
CA GLU A 56 5.87 0.82 9.51
C GLU A 56 5.05 0.62 8.23
N ALA A 57 5.45 -0.32 7.37
CA ALA A 57 4.72 -0.63 6.14
C ALA A 57 3.33 -1.18 6.45
N LYS A 58 3.21 -2.04 7.45
CA LYS A 58 1.92 -2.55 7.92
C LYS A 58 1.05 -1.41 8.42
N ARG A 59 1.61 -0.52 9.24
CA ARG A 59 0.88 0.62 9.79
C ARG A 59 0.41 1.57 8.70
N LEU A 60 1.25 1.83 7.70
CA LEU A 60 0.87 2.65 6.56
C LEU A 60 -0.36 2.09 5.86
N LYS A 61 -0.37 0.77 5.61
CA LYS A 61 -1.50 0.11 4.95
C LYS A 61 -2.78 0.20 5.77
N GLU A 62 -2.68 0.03 7.07
CA GLU A 62 -3.81 0.18 7.98
C GLU A 62 -4.37 1.60 7.94
N LEU A 63 -3.49 2.61 7.94
CA LEU A 63 -3.88 4.01 7.87
C LEU A 63 -4.53 4.36 6.53
N GLU A 64 -4.04 3.81 5.42
CA GLU A 64 -4.65 4.00 4.11
C GLU A 64 -6.07 3.45 4.08
N ARG A 65 -6.29 2.26 4.63
CA ARG A 65 -7.62 1.65 4.72
C ARG A 65 -8.56 2.47 5.59
N GLU A 66 -8.08 2.91 6.74
CA GLU A 66 -8.86 3.74 7.65
C GLU A 66 -9.23 5.07 7.00
N ASN A 67 -8.30 5.68 6.30
CA ASN A 67 -8.52 6.94 5.59
C ASN A 67 -9.62 6.76 4.52
N ALA A 68 -9.55 5.69 3.73
CA ALA A 68 -10.56 5.39 2.70
C ALA A 68 -11.94 5.16 3.33
N ARG A 69 -12.00 4.45 4.45
CA ARG A 69 -13.25 4.20 5.18
C ARG A 69 -13.86 5.51 5.69
N LEU A 70 -13.03 6.36 6.30
CA LEU A 70 -13.49 7.65 6.84
C LEU A 70 -13.98 8.58 5.74
N LYS A 71 -13.29 8.62 4.59
CA LYS A 71 -13.72 9.42 3.44
C LYS A 71 -15.10 8.99 2.95
N LYS A 72 -15.34 7.69 2.88
CA LYS A 72 -16.63 7.14 2.49
C LYS A 72 -17.73 7.57 3.45
N ILE A 73 -17.49 7.47 4.75
CA ILE A 73 -18.44 7.88 5.79
C ILE A 73 -18.75 9.37 5.67
N VAL A 74 -17.73 10.20 5.47
CA VAL A 74 -17.93 11.65 5.33
C VAL A 74 -18.82 11.96 4.14
N VAL A 75 -18.59 11.32 2.99
CA VAL A 75 -19.42 11.53 1.79
C VAL A 75 -20.86 11.11 2.06
N GLU A 76 -21.08 9.93 2.63
CA GLU A 76 -22.43 9.43 2.95
C GLU A 76 -23.18 10.36 3.90
N LYS A 77 -22.51 10.84 4.96
CA LYS A 77 -23.11 11.75 5.94
C LYS A 77 -23.42 13.12 5.34
N THR A 78 -22.55 13.62 4.47
CA THR A 78 -22.77 14.88 3.77
C THR A 78 -24.03 14.80 2.89
N LEU A 79 -24.20 13.70 2.15
CA LEU A 79 -25.39 13.47 1.32
C LEU A 79 -26.65 13.38 2.17
N GLU A 80 -26.60 12.66 3.30
CA GLU A 80 -27.73 12.56 4.22
C GLU A 80 -28.13 13.94 4.76
N ILE A 81 -27.16 14.77 5.14
CA ILE A 81 -27.40 16.10 5.65
C ILE A 81 -28.06 16.97 4.58
N ASP A 82 -27.58 16.92 3.34
CA ASP A 82 -28.17 17.69 2.23
C ASP A 82 -29.60 17.27 1.98
N MET A 83 -29.91 15.98 1.99
CA MET A 83 -31.27 15.46 1.83
C MET A 83 -32.18 15.94 2.96
N LEU A 84 -31.71 15.92 4.20
CA LEU A 84 -32.49 16.40 5.35
C LEU A 84 -32.75 17.88 5.26
N LYS A 85 -31.80 18.66 4.80
CA LYS A 85 -32.00 20.11 4.58
C LYS A 85 -33.08 20.40 3.52
N GLU A 86 -33.06 19.66 2.42
CA GLU A 86 -34.04 19.78 1.37
C GLU A 86 -35.46 19.48 1.90
N LEU A 87 -35.58 18.42 2.67
CA LEU A 87 -36.87 18.06 3.31
C LEU A 87 -37.33 19.13 4.28
N ALA A 88 -36.43 19.66 5.10
CA ALA A 88 -36.75 20.70 6.08
C ALA A 88 -37.18 22.02 5.38
N GLU A 89 -36.64 22.31 4.20
CA GLU A 89 -36.99 23.50 3.41
C GLU A 89 -38.25 23.31 2.57
N GLY A 90 -38.81 22.09 2.55
CA GLY A 90 -40.01 21.80 1.75
C GLY A 90 -39.74 21.68 0.25
N ASN A 91 -38.51 21.42 -0.16
CA ASN A 91 -38.13 21.26 -1.56
C ASN A 91 -38.33 19.81 -2.02
N PHE A 92 -39.57 19.48 -2.27
CA PHE A 92 -39.91 18.13 -2.71
C PHE A 92 -40.14 18.10 -4.23
#